data_9be05908e29b642ccde648a516e3d447
#
_entry.id   9be05908e29b642ccde648a516e3d447
#
_cell.length_a   1.000
_cell.length_b   1.000
_cell.length_c   1.000
_cell.angle_alpha   90.00
_cell.angle_beta   90.00
_cell.angle_gamma   90.00
#
_symmetry.space_group_name_H-M   'P 1'
#
loop_
_entity.id
_entity.type
_entity.pdbx_description
1 polymer ?
#
loop_
_entity_poly.entity_id
_entity_poly.type
_entity_poly.pdbx_seq_one_letter_code
_entity_poly.pdbx_strand_id
1 'polypeptide(L)'
;MWEHWVYWSGERESGWLLPSEGRSNKKSMNQVLKAKLDGSFQLTHDLVGHLEEASLSLDLPNLPSNRISGQLWCIIGARESYLAAITAGGWKGFSCSLTEPQVKESVLAALEATRRQLGELDFTDLTEAQLELIFALLEHEVQHHGQLIRLVYGNRLTFPTSWSKRYTV
;
A
#
# COMPACT_ATOMS: atom_id res chain seq x y z
N MET A 1 -5.61 -5.74 -18.42
CA MET A 1 -4.60 -6.76 -18.72
C MET A 1 -3.59 -6.79 -17.57
N TRP A 2 -4.04 -7.25 -16.36
CA TRP A 2 -3.27 -7.28 -15.09
C TRP A 2 -3.48 -8.57 -14.32
N GLU A 3 -3.74 -9.70 -15.02
CA GLU A 3 -4.11 -11.00 -14.42
C GLU A 3 -2.93 -11.92 -14.10
N HIS A 4 -1.68 -11.50 -14.18
CA HIS A 4 -0.54 -12.38 -13.95
C HIS A 4 0.42 -11.88 -12.87
N TRP A 5 0.00 -11.93 -11.60
CA TRP A 5 0.92 -12.09 -10.48
C TRP A 5 0.63 -13.42 -9.79
N VAL A 6 1.48 -14.36 -10.13
CA VAL A 6 1.36 -15.79 -9.88
C VAL A 6 1.57 -16.12 -8.41
N TYR A 7 0.63 -16.86 -7.89
CA TYR A 7 0.69 -17.66 -6.69
C TYR A 7 1.90 -18.63 -6.77
N TRP A 8 2.86 -18.48 -5.89
CA TRP A 8 3.91 -19.48 -5.68
C TRP A 8 3.57 -20.34 -4.47
N SER A 9 3.08 -21.57 -4.72
CA SER A 9 2.86 -22.60 -3.71
C SER A 9 4.09 -23.49 -3.64
N GLY A 10 4.87 -23.34 -2.59
CA GLY A 10 5.99 -24.25 -2.30
C GLY A 10 5.84 -24.86 -0.92
N GLU A 11 5.40 -26.12 -0.87
CA GLU A 11 5.47 -26.95 0.34
C GLU A 11 6.93 -27.18 0.73
N ARG A 12 7.29 -26.84 1.96
CA ARG A 12 8.47 -27.39 2.63
C ARG A 12 8.18 -27.62 4.11
N GLU A 13 8.03 -28.88 4.47
CA GLU A 13 8.17 -29.34 5.85
C GLU A 13 9.64 -29.25 6.28
N SER A 14 9.94 -28.59 7.36
CA SER A 14 11.09 -28.90 8.23
C SER A 14 10.86 -28.28 9.59
N GLY A 15 10.61 -29.13 10.57
CA GLY A 15 10.48 -28.75 11.97
C GLY A 15 11.82 -28.32 12.57
N TRP A 16 11.86 -27.10 13.05
CA TRP A 16 12.87 -26.62 14.00
C TRP A 16 12.16 -26.01 15.19
N LEU A 17 12.29 -26.64 16.35
CA LEU A 17 11.86 -26.10 17.64
C LEU A 17 12.83 -24.97 18.02
N LEU A 18 12.36 -23.73 18.01
CA LEU A 18 13.12 -22.57 18.49
C LEU A 18 12.85 -22.31 19.97
N PRO A 19 13.87 -21.86 20.74
CA PRO A 19 13.72 -21.53 22.16
C PRO A 19 12.79 -20.33 22.40
N SER A 20 12.31 -20.17 23.64
CA SER A 20 11.33 -19.17 24.09
C SER A 20 11.70 -17.68 23.84
N GLU A 21 12.94 -17.38 23.49
CA GLU A 21 13.39 -16.05 23.04
C GLU A 21 12.73 -15.59 21.72
N GLY A 22 12.20 -16.50 20.91
CA GLY A 22 11.55 -16.21 19.65
C GLY A 22 10.27 -15.38 19.75
N ARG A 23 9.56 -15.43 20.88
CA ARG A 23 8.26 -14.75 21.05
C ARG A 23 8.40 -13.23 21.22
N SER A 24 9.40 -12.77 21.97
CA SER A 24 9.67 -11.34 22.17
C SER A 24 10.17 -10.67 20.87
N ASN A 25 11.03 -11.38 20.13
CA ASN A 25 11.58 -10.86 18.88
C ASN A 25 10.55 -10.81 17.74
N LYS A 26 9.65 -11.82 17.66
CA LYS A 26 8.53 -11.84 16.71
C LYS A 26 7.58 -10.67 16.95
N LYS A 27 7.25 -10.36 18.20
CA LYS A 27 6.38 -9.23 18.57
C LYS A 27 7.01 -7.88 18.18
N SER A 28 8.30 -7.72 18.36
CA SER A 28 9.05 -6.53 17.94
C SER A 28 9.04 -6.36 16.41
N MET A 29 9.26 -7.45 15.66
CA MET A 29 9.26 -7.43 14.18
C MET A 29 7.88 -7.05 13.62
N ASN A 30 6.80 -7.62 14.14
CA ASN A 30 5.44 -7.30 13.71
C ASN A 30 5.09 -5.82 13.96
N GLN A 31 5.56 -5.23 15.06
CA GLN A 31 5.38 -3.80 15.32
C GLN A 31 6.17 -2.92 14.33
N VAL A 32 7.38 -3.31 13.95
CA VAL A 32 8.16 -2.62 12.92
C VAL A 32 7.43 -2.69 11.57
N LEU A 33 6.89 -3.85 11.20
CA LEU A 33 6.14 -4.04 9.97
C LEU A 33 4.88 -3.17 9.92
N LYS A 34 4.11 -3.14 11.01
CA LYS A 34 2.95 -2.24 11.16
C LYS A 34 3.33 -0.78 10.96
N ALA A 35 4.39 -0.33 11.62
CA ALA A 35 4.87 1.05 11.52
C ALA A 35 5.34 1.40 10.09
N LYS A 36 5.98 0.44 9.38
CA LYS A 36 6.39 0.63 7.98
C LYS A 36 5.20 0.78 7.05
N LEU A 37 4.19 -0.06 7.21
CA LEU A 37 2.98 -0.01 6.39
C LEU A 37 2.17 1.26 6.66
N ASP A 38 1.95 1.62 7.93
CA ASP A 38 1.28 2.88 8.32
C ASP A 38 2.03 4.11 7.78
N GLY A 39 3.36 4.11 7.87
CA GLY A 39 4.20 5.18 7.31
C GLY A 39 4.09 5.30 5.79
N SER A 40 4.00 4.18 5.07
CA SER A 40 3.77 4.19 3.61
C SER A 40 2.37 4.72 3.26
N PHE A 41 1.34 4.31 4.01
CA PHE A 41 -0.02 4.83 3.84
C PHE A 41 -0.10 6.34 4.08
N GLN A 42 0.61 6.83 5.11
CA GLN A 42 0.68 8.26 5.39
C GLN A 42 1.34 9.05 4.27
N LEU A 43 2.41 8.52 3.64
CA LEU A 43 3.06 9.19 2.52
C LEU A 43 2.10 9.43 1.35
N THR A 44 1.29 8.42 0.97
CA THR A 44 0.28 8.60 -0.09
C THR A 44 -0.74 9.67 0.30
N HIS A 45 -1.22 9.66 1.55
CA HIS A 45 -2.14 10.68 2.05
C HIS A 45 -1.53 12.08 2.00
N ASP A 46 -0.28 12.22 2.44
CA ASP A 46 0.42 13.51 2.42
C ASP A 46 0.59 14.06 1.00
N LEU A 47 0.90 13.18 0.03
CA LEU A 47 1.03 13.60 -1.36
C LEU A 47 -0.30 14.12 -1.90
N VAL A 48 -1.39 13.37 -1.72
CA VAL A 48 -2.71 13.79 -2.19
C VAL A 48 -3.14 15.08 -1.49
N GLY A 49 -2.89 15.21 -0.19
CA GLY A 49 -3.15 16.45 0.55
C GLY A 49 -2.41 17.67 -0.02
N HIS A 50 -1.17 17.46 -0.49
CA HIS A 50 -0.30 18.49 -1.05
C HIS A 50 -0.68 18.89 -2.49
N LEU A 51 -1.12 17.94 -3.33
CA LEU A 51 -1.48 18.19 -4.72
C LEU A 51 -2.79 18.99 -4.85
N GLU A 52 -2.85 19.86 -5.87
CA GLU A 52 -4.10 20.47 -6.29
C GLU A 52 -5.02 19.41 -6.95
N GLU A 53 -6.34 19.52 -6.81
CA GLU A 53 -7.30 18.57 -7.35
C GLU A 53 -7.14 18.34 -8.85
N ALA A 54 -6.93 19.41 -9.62
CA ALA A 54 -6.70 19.33 -11.07
C ALA A 54 -5.50 18.42 -11.44
N SER A 55 -4.51 18.33 -10.56
CA SER A 55 -3.33 17.48 -10.78
C SER A 55 -3.65 16.00 -10.79
N LEU A 56 -4.73 15.56 -10.14
CA LEU A 56 -5.13 14.15 -10.10
C LEU A 56 -5.46 13.58 -11.49
N SER A 57 -5.85 14.45 -12.42
CA SER A 57 -6.17 14.06 -13.80
C SER A 57 -4.95 14.02 -14.75
N LEU A 58 -3.76 14.40 -14.26
CA LEU A 58 -2.56 14.45 -15.08
C LEU A 58 -1.96 13.05 -15.32
N ASP A 59 -1.44 12.86 -16.55
CA ASP A 59 -0.64 11.71 -16.96
C ASP A 59 0.71 12.17 -17.53
N LEU A 60 1.46 11.26 -18.14
CA LEU A 60 2.69 11.60 -18.86
C LEU A 60 2.43 11.52 -20.37
N PRO A 61 2.40 12.66 -21.09
CA PRO A 61 2.15 12.68 -22.53
C PRO A 61 3.23 11.83 -23.25
N ASN A 62 2.77 11.05 -24.23
CA ASN A 62 3.58 10.18 -25.07
C ASN A 62 4.28 9.00 -24.35
N LEU A 63 3.90 8.69 -23.13
CA LEU A 63 4.38 7.51 -22.40
C LEU A 63 3.20 6.64 -21.98
N PRO A 64 3.32 5.30 -22.07
CA PRO A 64 2.30 4.42 -21.53
C PRO A 64 2.30 4.55 -20.00
N SER A 65 1.38 5.33 -19.48
CA SER A 65 1.19 5.52 -18.05
C SER A 65 -0.28 5.78 -17.74
N ASN A 66 -0.69 5.41 -16.53
CA ASN A 66 -1.98 5.85 -16.00
C ASN A 66 -1.84 7.24 -15.41
N ARG A 67 -2.98 7.94 -15.29
CA ARG A 67 -3.09 9.22 -14.57
C ARG A 67 -2.77 9.04 -13.09
N ILE A 68 -2.46 10.12 -12.39
CA ILE A 68 -2.30 10.11 -10.93
C ILE A 68 -3.53 9.49 -10.27
N SER A 69 -4.74 9.88 -10.68
CA SER A 69 -6.00 9.29 -10.18
C SER A 69 -6.11 7.79 -10.40
N GLY A 70 -5.59 7.26 -11.51
CA GLY A 70 -5.55 5.82 -11.78
C GLY A 70 -4.61 5.07 -10.85
N GLN A 71 -3.45 5.68 -10.50
CA GLN A 71 -2.54 5.13 -9.49
C GLN A 71 -3.19 5.10 -8.10
N LEU A 72 -3.87 6.18 -7.72
CA LEU A 72 -4.57 6.27 -6.43
C LEU A 72 -5.73 5.28 -6.32
N TRP A 73 -6.50 5.09 -7.40
CA TRP A 73 -7.54 4.07 -7.45
C TRP A 73 -6.97 2.66 -7.22
N CYS A 74 -5.84 2.34 -7.87
CA CYS A 74 -5.19 1.05 -7.69
C CYS A 74 -4.64 0.87 -6.27
N ILE A 75 -4.02 1.90 -5.69
CA ILE A 75 -3.54 1.90 -4.29
C ILE A 75 -4.69 1.61 -3.33
N ILE A 76 -5.81 2.35 -3.43
CA ILE A 76 -6.95 2.21 -2.53
C ILE A 76 -7.57 0.82 -2.68
N GLY A 77 -7.81 0.35 -3.91
CA GLY A 77 -8.34 -0.98 -4.15
C GLY A 77 -7.43 -2.10 -3.63
N ALA A 78 -6.11 -1.96 -3.78
CA ALA A 78 -5.16 -2.90 -3.20
C ALA A 78 -5.23 -2.89 -1.67
N ARG A 79 -5.24 -1.72 -1.02
CA ARG A 79 -5.37 -1.62 0.44
C ARG A 79 -6.63 -2.32 0.92
N GLU A 80 -7.80 -2.02 0.34
CA GLU A 80 -9.08 -2.65 0.68
C GLU A 80 -9.02 -4.18 0.50
N SER A 81 -8.52 -4.65 -0.64
CA SER A 81 -8.47 -6.07 -0.98
C SER A 81 -7.51 -6.86 -0.09
N TYR A 82 -6.30 -6.34 0.14
CA TYR A 82 -5.32 -6.99 1.01
C TYR A 82 -5.73 -6.96 2.48
N LEU A 83 -6.25 -5.85 2.99
CA LEU A 83 -6.72 -5.78 4.38
C LEU A 83 -7.87 -6.75 4.63
N ALA A 84 -8.80 -6.87 3.68
CA ALA A 84 -9.87 -7.87 3.73
C ALA A 84 -9.31 -9.31 3.67
N ALA A 85 -8.31 -9.57 2.83
CA ALA A 85 -7.66 -10.88 2.72
C ALA A 85 -6.91 -11.26 4.00
N ILE A 86 -6.19 -10.34 4.64
CA ILE A 86 -5.49 -10.55 5.90
C ILE A 86 -6.49 -10.91 7.00
N THR A 87 -7.60 -10.19 7.09
CA THR A 87 -8.66 -10.46 8.07
C THR A 87 -9.35 -11.80 7.83
N ALA A 88 -9.60 -12.16 6.56
CA ALA A 88 -10.30 -13.39 6.18
C ALA A 88 -9.38 -14.64 6.10
N GLY A 89 -8.05 -14.46 6.24
CA GLY A 89 -7.07 -15.53 6.10
C GLY A 89 -6.86 -16.01 4.65
N GLY A 90 -7.23 -15.23 3.64
CA GLY A 90 -7.02 -15.58 2.23
C GLY A 90 -7.58 -14.57 1.24
N TRP A 91 -7.01 -14.56 0.03
CA TRP A 91 -7.38 -13.66 -1.05
C TRP A 91 -8.81 -13.86 -1.54
N LYS A 92 -9.59 -12.77 -1.70
CA LYS A 92 -11.01 -12.78 -2.14
C LYS A 92 -11.23 -12.08 -3.48
N GLY A 93 -10.18 -11.66 -4.14
CA GLY A 93 -10.23 -10.87 -5.37
C GLY A 93 -9.98 -9.38 -5.11
N PHE A 94 -9.71 -8.66 -6.21
CA PHE A 94 -9.53 -7.21 -6.17
C PHE A 94 -10.90 -6.51 -6.16
N SER A 95 -11.04 -5.52 -5.28
CA SER A 95 -12.18 -4.60 -5.24
C SER A 95 -11.71 -3.21 -4.86
N CYS A 96 -12.41 -2.18 -5.34
CA CYS A 96 -12.13 -0.80 -4.99
C CYS A 96 -13.46 -0.05 -4.82
N SER A 97 -13.64 0.55 -3.65
CA SER A 97 -14.85 1.34 -3.34
C SER A 97 -14.80 2.75 -3.91
N LEU A 98 -13.62 3.24 -4.32
CA LEU A 98 -13.43 4.58 -4.84
C LEU A 98 -14.04 4.72 -6.23
N THR A 99 -15.13 5.52 -6.36
CA THR A 99 -15.84 5.76 -7.62
C THR A 99 -15.40 7.04 -8.33
N GLU A 100 -14.82 8.00 -7.60
CA GLU A 100 -14.43 9.32 -8.11
C GLU A 100 -12.94 9.60 -7.83
N PRO A 101 -12.01 8.92 -8.52
CA PRO A 101 -10.57 9.01 -8.23
C PRO A 101 -9.95 10.37 -8.61
N GLN A 102 -10.68 11.23 -9.34
CA GLN A 102 -10.26 12.60 -9.67
C GLN A 102 -10.75 13.64 -8.66
N VAL A 103 -11.64 13.29 -7.73
CA VAL A 103 -12.14 14.17 -6.67
C VAL A 103 -11.25 13.99 -5.44
N LYS A 104 -10.51 15.05 -5.09
CA LYS A 104 -9.50 15.00 -4.01
C LYS A 104 -10.10 14.60 -2.67
N GLU A 105 -11.26 15.13 -2.32
CA GLU A 105 -11.94 14.81 -1.07
C GLU A 105 -12.31 13.32 -1.00
N SER A 106 -12.85 12.75 -2.08
CA SER A 106 -13.19 11.32 -2.18
C SER A 106 -11.96 10.44 -2.00
N VAL A 107 -10.84 10.81 -2.62
CA VAL A 107 -9.57 10.08 -2.49
C VAL A 107 -9.05 10.14 -1.05
N LEU A 108 -9.01 11.32 -0.43
CA LEU A 108 -8.53 11.49 0.95
C LEU A 108 -9.40 10.70 1.93
N ALA A 109 -10.72 10.73 1.77
CA ALA A 109 -11.65 9.96 2.60
C ALA A 109 -11.40 8.44 2.49
N ALA A 110 -11.17 7.92 1.28
CA ALA A 110 -10.88 6.51 1.04
C ALA A 110 -9.50 6.11 1.62
N LEU A 111 -8.47 6.94 1.46
CA LEU A 111 -7.15 6.72 2.04
C LEU A 111 -7.22 6.66 3.57
N GLU A 112 -7.96 7.55 4.19
CA GLU A 112 -8.16 7.56 5.64
C GLU A 112 -8.98 6.33 6.12
N ALA A 113 -9.99 5.92 5.36
CA ALA A 113 -10.76 4.72 5.67
C ALA A 113 -9.87 3.46 5.69
N THR A 114 -9.03 3.27 4.67
CA THR A 114 -8.10 2.13 4.61
C THR A 114 -7.03 2.19 5.70
N ARG A 115 -6.60 3.38 6.10
CA ARG A 115 -5.67 3.55 7.22
C ARG A 115 -6.30 3.19 8.56
N ARG A 116 -7.57 3.53 8.80
CA ARG A 116 -8.32 3.08 9.99
C ARG A 116 -8.43 1.56 10.02
N GLN A 117 -8.78 0.91 8.90
CA GLN A 117 -8.80 -0.55 8.79
C GLN A 117 -7.45 -1.19 9.13
N LEU A 118 -6.34 -0.62 8.66
CA LEU A 118 -5.00 -1.07 9.06
C LEU A 118 -4.79 -0.95 10.58
N GLY A 119 -5.29 0.13 11.19
CA GLY A 119 -5.21 0.36 12.65
C GLY A 119 -5.93 -0.71 13.46
N GLU A 120 -7.01 -1.27 12.94
CA GLU A 120 -7.85 -2.30 13.57
C GLU A 120 -7.24 -3.72 13.48
N LEU A 121 -6.25 -3.95 12.58
CA LEU A 121 -5.61 -5.25 12.47
C LEU A 121 -4.76 -5.59 13.70
N ASP A 122 -4.89 -6.82 14.17
CA ASP A 122 -4.03 -7.35 15.22
C ASP A 122 -2.72 -7.88 14.63
N PHE A 123 -1.61 -7.22 14.98
CA PHE A 123 -0.26 -7.59 14.58
C PHE A 123 0.47 -8.48 15.60
N THR A 124 -0.21 -8.94 16.65
CA THR A 124 0.48 -9.70 17.72
C THR A 124 0.79 -11.13 17.34
N ASP A 125 -0.10 -11.80 16.60
CA ASP A 125 0.02 -13.22 16.30
C ASP A 125 -0.36 -13.56 14.84
N LEU A 126 0.41 -12.97 13.91
CA LEU A 126 0.24 -13.17 12.48
C LEU A 126 0.72 -14.55 12.04
N THR A 127 -0.08 -15.21 11.21
CA THR A 127 0.31 -16.41 10.47
C THR A 127 1.28 -16.06 9.34
N GLU A 128 1.99 -17.05 8.80
CA GLU A 128 2.87 -16.87 7.64
C GLU A 128 2.12 -16.32 6.43
N ALA A 129 0.94 -16.88 6.13
CA ALA A 129 0.09 -16.40 5.03
C ALA A 129 -0.35 -14.93 5.21
N GLN A 130 -0.65 -14.51 6.42
CA GLN A 130 -0.96 -13.10 6.70
C GLN A 130 0.26 -12.20 6.54
N LEU A 131 1.45 -12.65 6.95
CA LEU A 131 2.70 -11.93 6.75
C LEU A 131 3.00 -11.73 5.27
N GLU A 132 2.84 -12.77 4.43
CA GLU A 132 3.01 -12.68 2.98
C GLU A 132 2.05 -11.63 2.36
N LEU A 133 0.78 -11.63 2.75
CA LEU A 133 -0.18 -10.63 2.30
C LEU A 133 0.20 -9.20 2.72
N ILE A 134 0.73 -9.02 3.93
CA ILE A 134 1.19 -7.72 4.43
C ILE A 134 2.42 -7.25 3.65
N PHE A 135 3.38 -8.13 3.37
CA PHE A 135 4.54 -7.79 2.54
C PHE A 135 4.12 -7.45 1.11
N ALA A 136 3.24 -8.23 0.50
CA ALA A 136 2.71 -7.95 -0.83
C ALA A 136 2.00 -6.60 -0.89
N LEU A 137 1.21 -6.24 0.13
CA LEU A 137 0.59 -4.91 0.24
C LEU A 137 1.64 -3.80 0.35
N LEU A 138 2.69 -3.98 1.18
CA LEU A 138 3.75 -3.00 1.33
C LEU A 138 4.54 -2.81 0.02
N GLU A 139 4.87 -3.90 -0.68
CA GLU A 139 5.54 -3.86 -1.99
C GLU A 139 4.68 -3.14 -3.02
N HIS A 140 3.39 -3.43 -3.09
CA HIS A 140 2.43 -2.77 -3.98
C HIS A 140 2.38 -1.26 -3.73
N GLU A 141 2.27 -0.86 -2.47
CA GLU A 141 2.28 0.56 -2.07
C GLU A 141 3.56 1.27 -2.53
N VAL A 142 4.73 0.68 -2.27
CA VAL A 142 6.04 1.26 -2.63
C VAL A 142 6.24 1.31 -4.15
N GLN A 143 5.75 0.33 -4.90
CA GLN A 143 5.77 0.36 -6.37
C GLN A 143 4.98 1.56 -6.91
N HIS A 144 3.79 1.81 -6.36
CA HIS A 144 2.99 2.98 -6.73
C HIS A 144 3.63 4.30 -6.30
N HIS A 145 4.36 4.35 -5.18
CA HIS A 145 5.16 5.53 -4.84
C HIS A 145 6.17 5.86 -5.93
N GLY A 146 6.89 4.87 -6.48
CA GLY A 146 7.80 5.07 -7.61
C GLY A 146 7.10 5.60 -8.86
N GLN A 147 5.90 5.12 -9.16
CA GLN A 147 5.08 5.60 -10.28
C GLN A 147 4.59 7.04 -10.04
N LEU A 148 4.16 7.35 -8.83
CA LEU A 148 3.74 8.71 -8.44
C LEU A 148 4.91 9.70 -8.49
N ILE A 149 6.13 9.30 -8.06
CA ILE A 149 7.34 10.13 -8.20
C ILE A 149 7.55 10.50 -9.67
N ARG A 150 7.48 9.51 -10.57
CA ARG A 150 7.63 9.76 -12.01
C ARG A 150 6.57 10.71 -12.56
N LEU A 151 5.29 10.57 -12.14
CA LEU A 151 4.19 11.42 -12.57
C LEU A 151 4.34 12.86 -12.04
N VAL A 152 4.71 13.02 -10.78
CA VAL A 152 4.92 14.34 -10.15
C VAL A 152 6.06 15.09 -10.82
N TYR A 153 7.22 14.46 -11.03
CA TYR A 153 8.34 15.07 -11.75
C TYR A 153 8.01 15.37 -13.21
N GLY A 154 7.38 14.43 -13.91
CA GLY A 154 7.05 14.59 -15.32
C GLY A 154 6.07 15.73 -15.59
N ASN A 155 5.23 16.05 -14.60
CA ASN A 155 4.29 17.17 -14.64
C ASN A 155 4.83 18.43 -13.94
N ARG A 156 6.10 18.44 -13.49
CA ARG A 156 6.75 19.56 -12.80
C ARG A 156 6.01 20.00 -11.53
N LEU A 157 5.40 19.06 -10.85
CA LEU A 157 4.75 19.27 -9.56
C LEU A 157 5.78 19.16 -8.43
N THR A 158 5.42 19.62 -7.24
CA THR A 158 6.27 19.56 -6.04
C THR A 158 5.83 18.45 -5.10
N PHE A 159 6.75 18.03 -4.22
CA PHE A 159 6.49 17.03 -3.18
C PHE A 159 6.30 17.67 -1.81
N PRO A 160 5.49 17.05 -0.93
CA PRO A 160 5.48 17.44 0.47
C PRO A 160 6.77 17.02 1.17
N THR A 161 7.11 17.70 2.27
CA THR A 161 8.36 17.47 3.04
C THR A 161 8.52 16.00 3.49
N SER A 162 7.43 15.28 3.76
CA SER A 162 7.48 13.87 4.15
C SER A 162 8.07 12.98 3.05
N TRP A 163 7.76 13.28 1.78
CA TRP A 163 8.31 12.56 0.63
C TRP A 163 9.79 12.87 0.42
N SER A 164 10.20 14.15 0.53
CA SER A 164 11.61 14.53 0.40
C SER A 164 12.49 13.88 1.47
N LYS A 165 11.97 13.71 2.68
CA LYS A 165 12.65 12.97 3.76
C LYS A 165 12.77 11.46 3.49
N ARG A 166 11.79 10.89 2.79
CA ARG A 166 11.74 9.43 2.56
C ARG A 166 12.48 9.00 1.30
N TYR A 167 12.39 9.76 0.21
CA TYR A 167 12.81 9.35 -1.13
C TYR A 167 13.89 10.24 -1.77
N THR A 168 14.38 11.25 -1.09
CA THR A 168 15.37 12.18 -1.66
C THR A 168 14.85 12.88 -2.96
N VAL A 169 13.57 13.23 -3.02
CA VAL A 169 12.87 13.91 -4.14
C VAL A 169 12.73 15.40 -3.92
#